data_6746514ba82b1c03a4b2cd396628224e
#
_entry.id   6746514ba82b1c03a4b2cd396628224e
#
_cell.length_a   1.000
_cell.length_b   1.000
_cell.length_c   1.000
_cell.angle_alpha   90.00
_cell.angle_beta   90.00
_cell.angle_gamma   90.00
#
_symmetry.space_group_name_H-M   'P 1'
#
loop_
_entity.id
_entity.type
_entity.pdbx_description
1 polymer ?
#
loop_
_entity_poly.entity_id
_entity_poly.type
_entity_poly.pdbx_seq_one_letter_code
_entity_poly.pdbx_strand_id
1 'polypeptide(L)'
;AAEALATAGEPGRAALPVLLKRITVGPTPDDPRGIEQRHLCFIVFGKMLKKSVDDVDPTLLWAAVAAGLQNEDGRARSAISIIYDQLSYQEIRPLLPAIHQAIVKPAPSGIMFADGVRIEGLKLLAKHRIAEGLPLCFAFLDLERWNKRSRIAQCLDALEIYGAAARPMLPQLEQLKVDLTEHREARGLQPLIERTAALIEKISSSTVELELRQLDA
;
A
#
# COMPACT_ATOMS: atom_id res chain seq x y z
N ALA A 1 24.60 -9.92 -10.98
CA ALA A 1 24.74 -8.65 -11.69
C ALA A 1 23.95 -7.52 -11.00
N ALA A 2 22.61 -7.60 -10.86
CA ALA A 2 21.78 -6.52 -10.31
C ALA A 2 22.12 -6.14 -8.85
N GLU A 3 22.44 -7.09 -7.98
CA GLU A 3 22.92 -6.83 -6.62
C GLU A 3 24.20 -5.99 -6.59
N ALA A 4 25.15 -6.29 -7.47
CA ALA A 4 26.40 -5.53 -7.58
C ALA A 4 26.14 -4.09 -8.03
N LEU A 5 25.17 -3.87 -8.94
CA LEU A 5 24.76 -2.53 -9.36
C LEU A 5 24.12 -1.75 -8.18
N ALA A 6 23.28 -2.40 -7.39
CA ALA A 6 22.68 -1.75 -6.22
C ALA A 6 23.72 -1.34 -5.16
N THR A 7 24.81 -2.07 -5.02
CA THR A 7 25.91 -1.74 -4.10
C THR A 7 26.90 -0.70 -4.65
N ALA A 8 26.94 -0.51 -5.96
CA ALA A 8 27.84 0.46 -6.62
C ALA A 8 27.38 1.93 -6.44
N GLY A 9 26.21 2.18 -5.84
CA GLY A 9 25.70 3.54 -5.65
C GLY A 9 25.36 4.26 -6.95
N GLU A 10 25.75 5.53 -7.09
CA GLU A 10 25.46 6.34 -8.29
C GLU A 10 25.88 5.70 -9.61
N PRO A 11 27.08 5.11 -9.77
CA PRO A 11 27.42 4.41 -11.01
C PRO A 11 26.45 3.27 -11.36
N GLY A 12 25.89 2.59 -10.34
CA GLY A 12 24.92 1.53 -10.53
C GLY A 12 23.55 2.04 -10.98
N ARG A 13 23.18 3.27 -10.59
CA ARG A 13 21.89 3.89 -10.99
C ARG A 13 21.76 4.09 -12.50
N ALA A 14 22.86 4.25 -13.22
CA ALA A 14 22.85 4.31 -14.69
C ALA A 14 22.22 3.07 -15.36
N ALA A 15 22.14 1.94 -14.64
CA ALA A 15 21.48 0.72 -15.12
C ALA A 15 19.94 0.71 -14.89
N LEU A 16 19.38 1.67 -14.12
CA LEU A 16 17.95 1.69 -13.79
C LEU A 16 17.03 1.57 -15.02
N PRO A 17 17.25 2.30 -16.14
CA PRO A 17 16.38 2.17 -17.30
C PRO A 17 16.32 0.73 -17.86
N VAL A 18 17.44 0.03 -17.85
CA VAL A 18 17.50 -1.37 -18.32
C VAL A 18 16.79 -2.31 -17.34
N LEU A 19 17.02 -2.12 -16.03
CA LEU A 19 16.42 -2.95 -14.99
C LEU A 19 14.89 -2.75 -14.93
N LEU A 20 14.40 -1.52 -15.03
CA LEU A 20 12.98 -1.21 -15.09
C LEU A 20 12.31 -1.84 -16.32
N LYS A 21 12.93 -1.70 -17.50
CA LYS A 21 12.46 -2.40 -18.71
C LYS A 21 12.39 -3.92 -18.51
N ARG A 22 13.37 -4.50 -17.82
CA ARG A 22 13.37 -5.94 -17.55
C ARG A 22 12.22 -6.34 -16.62
N ILE A 23 11.88 -5.51 -15.64
CA ILE A 23 10.71 -5.75 -14.79
C ILE A 23 9.42 -5.76 -15.62
N THR A 24 9.28 -4.88 -16.64
CA THR A 24 8.09 -4.80 -17.47
C THR A 24 7.85 -6.02 -18.36
N VAL A 25 8.90 -6.78 -18.67
CA VAL A 25 8.75 -8.04 -19.46
C VAL A 25 7.89 -9.06 -18.73
N GLY A 26 7.92 -9.04 -17.38
CA GLY A 26 7.14 -9.99 -16.57
C GLY A 26 7.65 -11.43 -16.66
N PRO A 27 6.80 -12.41 -16.34
CA PRO A 27 7.10 -13.82 -16.49
C PRO A 27 7.44 -14.20 -17.94
N THR A 28 8.41 -15.08 -18.12
CA THR A 28 8.83 -15.59 -19.43
C THR A 28 8.62 -17.12 -19.48
N PRO A 29 8.66 -17.75 -20.67
CA PRO A 29 8.59 -19.21 -20.76
C PRO A 29 9.64 -19.94 -19.92
N ASP A 30 10.83 -19.34 -19.77
CA ASP A 30 11.94 -19.89 -18.97
C ASP A 30 11.78 -19.57 -17.47
N ASP A 31 10.96 -18.56 -17.11
CA ASP A 31 10.63 -18.16 -15.76
C ASP A 31 9.13 -17.90 -15.60
N PRO A 32 8.29 -18.92 -15.69
CA PRO A 32 6.83 -18.78 -15.68
C PRO A 32 6.27 -18.28 -14.34
N ARG A 33 7.07 -18.32 -13.27
CA ARG A 33 6.71 -17.80 -11.94
C ARG A 33 7.17 -16.35 -11.69
N GLY A 34 7.83 -15.73 -12.66
CA GLY A 34 8.35 -14.38 -12.52
C GLY A 34 9.36 -14.21 -11.38
N ILE A 35 10.22 -15.23 -11.14
CA ILE A 35 11.21 -15.20 -10.06
C ILE A 35 12.26 -14.11 -10.31
N GLU A 36 12.68 -13.96 -11.57
CA GLU A 36 13.61 -12.89 -11.96
C GLU A 36 12.98 -11.51 -11.74
N GLN A 37 11.74 -11.31 -12.20
CA GLN A 37 11.00 -10.06 -11.99
C GLN A 37 10.88 -9.75 -10.50
N ARG A 38 10.52 -10.74 -9.67
CA ARG A 38 10.46 -10.59 -8.21
C ARG A 38 11.78 -10.15 -7.62
N HIS A 39 12.87 -10.77 -8.04
CA HIS A 39 14.23 -10.43 -7.57
C HIS A 39 14.61 -9.01 -7.98
N LEU A 40 14.31 -8.63 -9.22
CA LEU A 40 14.53 -7.28 -9.71
C LEU A 40 13.70 -6.24 -8.97
N CYS A 41 12.42 -6.51 -8.68
CA CYS A 41 11.57 -5.62 -7.87
C CYS A 41 12.21 -5.34 -6.50
N PHE A 42 12.70 -6.38 -5.82
CA PHE A 42 13.36 -6.21 -4.54
C PHE A 42 14.62 -5.35 -4.62
N ILE A 43 15.44 -5.54 -5.65
CA ILE A 43 16.69 -4.78 -5.82
C ILE A 43 16.38 -3.34 -6.23
N VAL A 44 15.57 -3.15 -7.25
CA VAL A 44 15.29 -1.83 -7.83
C VAL A 44 14.51 -0.97 -6.84
N PHE A 45 13.32 -1.41 -6.39
CA PHE A 45 12.49 -0.63 -5.49
C PHE A 45 13.01 -0.66 -4.05
N GLY A 46 13.44 -1.83 -3.57
CA GLY A 46 13.88 -2.00 -2.18
C GLY A 46 15.26 -1.43 -1.86
N LYS A 47 16.15 -1.30 -2.86
CA LYS A 47 17.53 -0.82 -2.63
C LYS A 47 17.88 0.43 -3.44
N MET A 48 17.65 0.44 -4.75
CA MET A 48 18.13 1.52 -5.62
C MET A 48 17.23 2.75 -5.60
N LEU A 49 15.90 2.57 -5.56
CA LEU A 49 14.89 3.66 -5.57
C LEU A 49 14.37 4.03 -4.18
N LYS A 50 14.81 3.35 -3.13
CA LYS A 50 14.34 3.60 -1.76
C LYS A 50 14.53 5.05 -1.30
N LYS A 51 15.57 5.74 -1.79
CA LYS A 51 15.92 7.09 -1.34
C LYS A 51 15.31 8.18 -2.23
N SER A 52 15.26 7.98 -3.53
CA SER A 52 14.71 8.92 -4.50
C SER A 52 14.34 8.23 -5.81
N VAL A 53 13.28 8.75 -6.44
CA VAL A 53 12.81 8.39 -7.78
C VAL A 53 12.99 9.55 -8.79
N ASP A 54 13.51 10.70 -8.35
CA ASP A 54 13.49 11.97 -9.11
C ASP A 54 14.28 11.93 -10.44
N ASP A 55 15.28 11.08 -10.54
CA ASP A 55 16.14 10.91 -11.73
C ASP A 55 15.67 9.80 -12.67
N VAL A 56 14.47 9.24 -12.43
CA VAL A 56 13.92 8.13 -13.20
C VAL A 56 12.90 8.62 -14.22
N ASP A 57 12.97 8.11 -15.45
CA ASP A 57 11.91 8.34 -16.43
C ASP A 57 10.57 7.84 -15.89
N PRO A 58 9.57 8.74 -15.71
CA PRO A 58 8.28 8.37 -15.12
C PRO A 58 7.57 7.27 -15.89
N THR A 59 7.68 7.24 -17.22
CA THR A 59 7.03 6.23 -18.06
C THR A 59 7.58 4.83 -17.79
N LEU A 60 8.90 4.72 -17.66
CA LEU A 60 9.55 3.46 -17.29
C LEU A 60 9.21 3.03 -15.87
N LEU A 61 9.19 3.99 -14.94
CA LEU A 61 8.84 3.73 -13.56
C LEU A 61 7.40 3.20 -13.45
N TRP A 62 6.44 3.87 -14.07
CA TRP A 62 5.03 3.46 -14.04
C TRP A 62 4.80 2.09 -14.66
N ALA A 63 5.42 1.82 -15.81
CA ALA A 63 5.32 0.52 -16.45
C ALA A 63 5.87 -0.60 -15.55
N ALA A 64 7.03 -0.37 -14.91
CA ALA A 64 7.63 -1.35 -14.00
C ALA A 64 6.82 -1.55 -12.72
N VAL A 65 6.26 -0.47 -12.13
CA VAL A 65 5.36 -0.55 -10.98
C VAL A 65 4.11 -1.36 -11.32
N ALA A 66 3.43 -1.03 -12.43
CA ALA A 66 2.21 -1.72 -12.83
C ALA A 66 2.48 -3.22 -13.09
N ALA A 67 3.55 -3.56 -13.79
CA ALA A 67 3.93 -4.95 -14.06
C ALA A 67 4.29 -5.71 -12.76
N GLY A 68 5.06 -5.09 -11.87
CA GLY A 68 5.47 -5.70 -10.61
C GLY A 68 4.32 -5.90 -9.63
N LEU A 69 3.31 -5.01 -9.62
CA LEU A 69 2.08 -5.18 -8.82
C LEU A 69 1.21 -6.35 -9.31
N GLN A 70 1.39 -6.82 -10.54
CA GLN A 70 0.73 -8.00 -11.08
C GLN A 70 1.50 -9.30 -10.79
N ASN A 71 2.73 -9.23 -10.27
CA ASN A 71 3.52 -10.43 -9.96
C ASN A 71 2.74 -11.38 -9.05
N GLU A 72 2.89 -12.68 -9.26
CA GLU A 72 2.22 -13.72 -8.48
C GLU A 72 2.79 -13.92 -7.07
N ASP A 73 3.87 -13.23 -6.73
CA ASP A 73 4.48 -13.28 -5.40
C ASP A 73 4.29 -11.95 -4.65
N GLY A 74 3.69 -12.03 -3.47
CA GLY A 74 3.45 -10.88 -2.59
C GLY A 74 4.73 -10.13 -2.18
N ARG A 75 5.90 -10.77 -2.21
CA ARG A 75 7.19 -10.11 -1.94
C ARG A 75 7.55 -9.08 -3.02
N ALA A 76 7.28 -9.40 -4.29
CA ALA A 76 7.49 -8.44 -5.38
C ALA A 76 6.59 -7.22 -5.21
N ARG A 77 5.29 -7.45 -4.96
CA ARG A 77 4.31 -6.39 -4.73
C ARG A 77 4.67 -5.51 -3.52
N SER A 78 5.10 -6.14 -2.42
CA SER A 78 5.52 -5.43 -1.21
C SER A 78 6.80 -4.60 -1.42
N ALA A 79 7.72 -5.03 -2.26
CA ALA A 79 8.92 -4.25 -2.56
C ALA A 79 8.59 -2.92 -3.25
N ILE A 80 7.53 -2.88 -4.05
CA ILE A 80 7.09 -1.68 -4.76
C ILE A 80 6.55 -0.62 -3.81
N SER A 81 5.85 -1.03 -2.74
CA SER A 81 5.27 -0.07 -1.79
C SER A 81 6.31 0.82 -1.08
N ILE A 82 7.58 0.44 -1.12
CA ILE A 82 8.68 1.21 -0.52
C ILE A 82 8.82 2.62 -1.12
N ILE A 83 8.42 2.81 -2.38
CA ILE A 83 8.51 4.13 -3.04
C ILE A 83 7.21 4.95 -2.95
N TYR A 84 6.13 4.44 -2.37
CA TYR A 84 4.82 5.10 -2.37
C TYR A 84 4.84 6.50 -1.74
N ASP A 85 5.62 6.69 -0.68
CA ASP A 85 5.73 7.98 -0.02
C ASP A 85 6.42 9.06 -0.86
N GLN A 86 7.19 8.65 -1.87
CA GLN A 86 7.92 9.56 -2.76
C GLN A 86 7.05 10.04 -3.93
N LEU A 87 5.92 9.36 -4.21
CA LEU A 87 5.09 9.65 -5.37
C LEU A 87 4.06 10.76 -5.07
N SER A 88 3.97 11.73 -5.97
CA SER A 88 2.90 12.73 -6.01
C SER A 88 1.60 12.14 -6.55
N TYR A 89 0.49 12.88 -6.42
CA TYR A 89 -0.78 12.45 -7.00
C TYR A 89 -0.71 12.26 -8.52
N GLN A 90 0.00 13.13 -9.22
CA GLN A 90 0.12 13.05 -10.68
C GLN A 90 0.85 11.79 -11.13
N GLU A 91 1.84 11.37 -10.36
CA GLU A 91 2.61 10.17 -10.63
C GLU A 91 1.85 8.89 -10.31
N ILE A 92 1.05 8.88 -9.25
CA ILE A 92 0.26 7.68 -8.90
C ILE A 92 -1.02 7.54 -9.71
N ARG A 93 -1.55 8.61 -10.27
CA ARG A 93 -2.83 8.60 -10.99
C ARG A 93 -2.92 7.47 -12.04
N PRO A 94 -1.94 7.29 -12.94
CA PRO A 94 -1.96 6.20 -13.91
C PRO A 94 -1.79 4.81 -13.26
N LEU A 95 -1.33 4.74 -12.02
CA LEU A 95 -1.07 3.51 -11.28
C LEU A 95 -2.22 3.11 -10.35
N LEU A 96 -3.16 4.03 -10.06
CA LEU A 96 -4.25 3.79 -9.11
C LEU A 96 -5.03 2.49 -9.36
N PRO A 97 -5.40 2.13 -10.62
CA PRO A 97 -6.09 0.86 -10.88
C PRO A 97 -5.25 -0.36 -10.50
N ALA A 98 -3.95 -0.36 -10.79
CA ALA A 98 -3.05 -1.47 -10.44
C ALA A 98 -2.82 -1.56 -8.93
N ILE A 99 -2.69 -0.43 -8.25
CA ILE A 99 -2.54 -0.35 -6.79
C ILE A 99 -3.81 -0.86 -6.11
N HIS A 100 -4.97 -0.38 -6.52
CA HIS A 100 -6.26 -0.84 -6.01
C HIS A 100 -6.44 -2.35 -6.21
N GLN A 101 -6.14 -2.85 -7.41
CA GLN A 101 -6.19 -4.27 -7.71
C GLN A 101 -5.26 -5.09 -6.79
N ALA A 102 -4.06 -4.60 -6.51
CA ALA A 102 -3.13 -5.28 -5.62
C ALA A 102 -3.61 -5.30 -4.15
N ILE A 103 -4.36 -4.28 -3.71
CA ILE A 103 -4.99 -4.23 -2.38
C ILE A 103 -6.09 -5.29 -2.27
N VAL A 104 -7.02 -5.33 -3.23
CA VAL A 104 -8.21 -6.19 -3.15
C VAL A 104 -7.91 -7.65 -3.48
N LYS A 105 -6.97 -7.89 -4.40
CA LYS A 105 -6.62 -9.25 -4.86
C LYS A 105 -5.21 -9.64 -4.40
N PRO A 106 -5.09 -10.44 -3.32
CA PRO A 106 -3.78 -10.89 -2.85
C PRO A 106 -3.05 -11.71 -3.92
N ALA A 107 -1.72 -11.69 -3.86
CA ALA A 107 -0.89 -12.52 -4.71
C ALA A 107 -1.11 -14.02 -4.37
N PRO A 108 -1.08 -14.93 -5.38
CA PRO A 108 -1.22 -16.36 -5.15
C PRO A 108 -0.14 -16.96 -4.24
N SER A 109 1.05 -16.39 -4.24
CA SER A 109 2.17 -16.82 -3.37
C SER A 109 2.70 -15.65 -2.52
N GLY A 110 3.54 -15.96 -1.53
CA GLY A 110 4.03 -14.93 -0.62
C GLY A 110 2.91 -14.30 0.23
N ILE A 111 1.93 -15.07 0.65
CA ILE A 111 0.70 -14.63 1.34
C ILE A 111 1.03 -13.82 2.61
N MET A 112 2.15 -14.11 3.27
CA MET A 112 2.59 -13.36 4.46
C MET A 112 2.86 -11.87 4.19
N PHE A 113 3.04 -11.47 2.93
CA PHE A 113 3.23 -10.09 2.52
C PHE A 113 1.93 -9.38 2.14
N ALA A 114 0.80 -10.10 2.09
CA ALA A 114 -0.48 -9.56 1.64
C ALA A 114 -0.96 -8.38 2.51
N ASP A 115 -0.81 -8.49 3.83
CA ASP A 115 -1.20 -7.41 4.74
C ASP A 115 -0.30 -6.17 4.54
N GLY A 116 1.01 -6.33 4.31
CA GLY A 116 1.91 -5.22 3.98
C GLY A 116 1.50 -4.51 2.69
N VAL A 117 1.25 -5.25 1.61
CA VAL A 117 0.79 -4.68 0.33
C VAL A 117 -0.52 -3.88 0.51
N ARG A 118 -1.48 -4.45 1.25
CA ARG A 118 -2.76 -3.80 1.52
C ARG A 118 -2.60 -2.52 2.32
N ILE A 119 -1.89 -2.59 3.44
CA ILE A 119 -1.75 -1.45 4.35
C ILE A 119 -1.00 -0.29 3.70
N GLU A 120 0.11 -0.55 3.02
CA GLU A 120 0.85 0.53 2.35
C GLU A 120 0.05 1.10 1.17
N GLY A 121 -0.70 0.26 0.46
CA GLY A 121 -1.65 0.72 -0.55
C GLY A 121 -2.78 1.59 0.05
N LEU A 122 -3.38 1.19 1.17
CA LEU A 122 -4.41 1.98 1.85
C LEU A 122 -3.88 3.33 2.33
N LYS A 123 -2.67 3.38 2.90
CA LYS A 123 -2.04 4.65 3.30
C LYS A 123 -1.80 5.56 2.11
N LEU A 124 -1.38 5.00 0.96
CA LEU A 124 -1.21 5.76 -0.28
C LEU A 124 -2.55 6.33 -0.77
N LEU A 125 -3.61 5.50 -0.81
CA LEU A 125 -4.95 5.98 -1.18
C LEU A 125 -5.42 7.08 -0.23
N ALA A 126 -5.16 6.93 1.07
CA ALA A 126 -5.51 7.92 2.09
C ALA A 126 -4.73 9.24 1.91
N LYS A 127 -3.41 9.17 1.70
CA LYS A 127 -2.55 10.33 1.43
C LYS A 127 -3.09 11.19 0.29
N HIS A 128 -3.62 10.55 -0.73
CA HIS A 128 -4.15 11.24 -1.91
C HIS A 128 -5.67 11.39 -1.90
N ARG A 129 -6.34 11.01 -0.81
CA ARG A 129 -7.79 11.12 -0.59
C ARG A 129 -8.63 10.40 -1.66
N ILE A 130 -8.23 9.18 -2.02
CA ILE A 130 -8.96 8.35 -2.98
C ILE A 130 -10.14 7.68 -2.27
N ALA A 131 -11.36 7.94 -2.74
CA ALA A 131 -12.60 7.55 -2.08
C ALA A 131 -12.73 6.03 -1.85
N GLU A 132 -12.31 5.24 -2.82
CA GLU A 132 -12.38 3.77 -2.79
C GLU A 132 -11.51 3.14 -1.70
N GLY A 133 -10.52 3.85 -1.18
CA GLY A 133 -9.72 3.40 -0.05
C GLY A 133 -10.47 3.38 1.28
N LEU A 134 -11.47 4.24 1.46
CA LEU A 134 -12.24 4.32 2.72
C LEU A 134 -12.94 3.00 3.07
N PRO A 135 -13.82 2.42 2.22
CA PRO A 135 -14.47 1.15 2.53
C PRO A 135 -13.45 0.00 2.65
N LEU A 136 -12.33 0.05 1.96
CA LEU A 136 -11.29 -0.98 2.05
C LEU A 136 -10.61 -0.99 3.43
N CYS A 137 -10.48 0.15 4.12
CA CYS A 137 -9.98 0.18 5.48
C CYS A 137 -10.83 -0.71 6.41
N PHE A 138 -12.15 -0.75 6.22
CA PHE A 138 -13.05 -1.58 7.01
C PHE A 138 -13.10 -3.04 6.54
N ALA A 139 -12.93 -3.29 5.24
CA ALA A 139 -12.91 -4.65 4.69
C ALA A 139 -11.78 -5.53 5.28
N PHE A 140 -10.75 -4.92 5.86
CA PHE A 140 -9.62 -5.62 6.46
C PHE A 140 -9.64 -5.66 8.00
N LEU A 141 -10.68 -5.16 8.64
CA LEU A 141 -10.85 -5.12 10.10
C LEU A 141 -11.42 -6.43 10.67
N ASP A 142 -10.92 -7.58 10.25
CA ASP A 142 -11.34 -8.87 10.78
C ASP A 142 -10.77 -9.11 12.19
N LEU A 143 -11.66 -9.15 13.20
CA LEU A 143 -11.30 -9.33 14.61
C LEU A 143 -10.90 -10.77 14.96
N GLU A 144 -11.27 -11.74 14.18
CA GLU A 144 -10.94 -13.14 14.42
C GLU A 144 -9.65 -13.58 13.72
N ARG A 145 -9.17 -12.80 12.75
CA ARG A 145 -7.98 -13.14 11.99
C ARG A 145 -6.70 -12.89 12.79
N TRP A 146 -5.69 -13.73 12.53
CA TRP A 146 -4.33 -13.56 13.05
C TRP A 146 -3.79 -12.14 12.82
N ASN A 147 -2.95 -11.66 13.75
CA ASN A 147 -2.34 -10.32 13.72
C ASN A 147 -3.36 -9.16 13.74
N LYS A 148 -4.55 -9.39 14.27
CA LYS A 148 -5.63 -8.39 14.31
C LYS A 148 -5.20 -7.04 14.92
N ARG A 149 -4.44 -7.04 16.02
CA ARG A 149 -4.03 -5.80 16.70
C ARG A 149 -3.23 -4.87 15.78
N SER A 150 -2.21 -5.40 15.12
CA SER A 150 -1.38 -4.62 14.20
C SER A 150 -2.17 -4.18 12.97
N ARG A 151 -2.96 -5.08 12.37
CA ARG A 151 -3.74 -4.78 11.19
C ARG A 151 -4.80 -3.70 11.44
N ILE A 152 -5.55 -3.80 12.55
CA ILE A 152 -6.54 -2.78 12.91
C ILE A 152 -5.86 -1.45 13.18
N ALA A 153 -4.77 -1.44 13.95
CA ALA A 153 -4.01 -0.21 14.21
C ALA A 153 -3.60 0.48 12.89
N GLN A 154 -3.10 -0.27 11.92
CA GLN A 154 -2.66 0.28 10.63
C GLN A 154 -3.82 0.72 9.74
N CYS A 155 -4.99 0.06 9.81
CA CYS A 155 -6.20 0.56 9.14
C CYS A 155 -6.68 1.88 9.77
N LEU A 156 -6.61 2.00 11.10
CA LEU A 156 -6.88 3.28 11.79
C LEU A 156 -5.87 4.36 11.41
N ASP A 157 -4.58 4.03 11.18
CA ASP A 157 -3.58 4.96 10.64
C ASP A 157 -4.03 5.52 9.28
N ALA A 158 -4.50 4.67 8.38
CA ALA A 158 -4.98 5.10 7.07
C ALA A 158 -6.22 6.01 7.19
N LEU A 159 -7.18 5.66 8.06
CA LEU A 159 -8.36 6.50 8.32
C LEU A 159 -7.98 7.84 8.95
N GLU A 160 -6.97 7.88 9.81
CA GLU A 160 -6.44 9.12 10.38
C GLU A 160 -5.81 10.03 9.34
N ILE A 161 -5.14 9.46 8.32
CA ILE A 161 -4.61 10.21 7.16
C ILE A 161 -5.75 10.83 6.33
N TYR A 162 -6.87 10.13 6.15
CA TYR A 162 -8.06 10.72 5.51
C TYR A 162 -8.63 11.90 6.31
N GLY A 163 -8.49 11.89 7.64
CA GLY A 163 -8.99 12.94 8.51
C GLY A 163 -10.49 13.20 8.31
N ALA A 164 -10.87 14.47 8.11
CA ALA A 164 -12.27 14.87 7.91
C ALA A 164 -12.93 14.22 6.68
N ALA A 165 -12.17 13.80 5.67
CA ALA A 165 -12.70 13.08 4.50
C ALA A 165 -13.25 11.69 4.86
N ALA A 166 -12.87 11.13 6.02
CA ALA A 166 -13.42 9.88 6.53
C ALA A 166 -14.78 10.03 7.24
N ARG A 167 -15.36 11.25 7.32
CA ARG A 167 -16.65 11.50 7.99
C ARG A 167 -17.79 10.58 7.55
N PRO A 168 -17.94 10.20 6.27
CA PRO A 168 -18.95 9.24 5.84
C PRO A 168 -18.83 7.86 6.51
N MET A 169 -17.66 7.55 7.08
CA MET A 169 -17.38 6.26 7.72
C MET A 169 -17.55 6.27 9.24
N LEU A 170 -18.03 7.37 9.83
CA LEU A 170 -18.30 7.44 11.29
C LEU A 170 -19.18 6.31 11.81
N PRO A 171 -20.29 5.93 11.14
CA PRO A 171 -21.10 4.81 11.61
C PRO A 171 -20.32 3.49 11.72
N GLN A 172 -19.43 3.21 10.78
CA GLN A 172 -18.59 2.01 10.80
C GLN A 172 -17.51 2.09 11.89
N LEU A 173 -16.98 3.28 12.19
CA LEU A 173 -16.03 3.47 13.30
C LEU A 173 -16.72 3.27 14.66
N GLU A 174 -17.95 3.78 14.83
CA GLU A 174 -18.73 3.52 16.05
C GLU A 174 -19.03 2.03 16.22
N GLN A 175 -19.40 1.34 15.14
CA GLN A 175 -19.61 -0.11 15.19
C GLN A 175 -18.30 -0.84 15.55
N LEU A 176 -17.17 -0.48 14.94
CA LEU A 176 -15.88 -1.07 15.29
C LEU A 176 -15.56 -0.90 16.78
N LYS A 177 -15.83 0.27 17.36
CA LYS A 177 -15.63 0.53 18.79
C LYS A 177 -16.49 -0.41 19.66
N VAL A 178 -17.75 -0.64 19.27
CA VAL A 178 -18.62 -1.61 19.95
C VAL A 178 -18.06 -3.02 19.83
N ASP A 179 -17.71 -3.45 18.62
CA ASP A 179 -17.19 -4.80 18.35
C ASP A 179 -15.90 -5.08 19.14
N LEU A 180 -15.00 -4.09 19.22
CA LEU A 180 -13.77 -4.17 20.02
C LEU A 180 -14.06 -4.29 21.51
N THR A 181 -15.08 -3.55 22.01
CA THR A 181 -15.46 -3.53 23.43
C THR A 181 -16.11 -4.83 23.86
N GLU A 182 -16.93 -5.42 23.00
CA GLU A 182 -17.64 -6.67 23.25
C GLU A 182 -16.80 -7.92 22.94
N HIS A 183 -15.66 -7.74 22.29
CA HIS A 183 -14.80 -8.86 21.91
C HIS A 183 -14.28 -9.61 23.17
N ARG A 184 -14.18 -10.95 23.10
CA ARG A 184 -13.66 -11.80 24.18
C ARG A 184 -12.26 -11.41 24.70
N GLU A 185 -11.46 -10.75 23.87
CA GLU A 185 -10.12 -10.24 24.21
C GLU A 185 -10.12 -8.71 24.47
N ALA A 186 -11.25 -8.07 24.77
CA ALA A 186 -11.40 -6.62 24.89
C ALA A 186 -10.33 -5.97 25.77
N ARG A 187 -9.97 -6.62 26.91
CA ARG A 187 -8.89 -6.13 27.79
C ARG A 187 -7.56 -5.96 27.06
N GLY A 188 -7.26 -6.85 26.12
CA GLY A 188 -6.04 -6.79 25.32
C GLY A 188 -6.16 -5.87 24.09
N LEU A 189 -7.37 -5.40 23.78
CA LEU A 189 -7.69 -4.49 22.67
C LEU A 189 -7.94 -3.05 23.17
N GLN A 190 -7.82 -2.80 24.47
CA GLN A 190 -8.09 -1.48 25.08
C GLN A 190 -7.39 -0.32 24.36
N PRO A 191 -6.10 -0.39 23.94
CA PRO A 191 -5.48 0.70 23.18
C PRO A 191 -6.16 0.99 21.83
N LEU A 192 -6.74 -0.04 21.18
CA LEU A 192 -7.48 0.14 19.92
C LEU A 192 -8.85 0.75 20.17
N ILE A 193 -9.53 0.39 21.26
CA ILE A 193 -10.82 1.00 21.67
C ILE A 193 -10.63 2.50 21.90
N GLU A 194 -9.63 2.87 22.70
CA GLU A 194 -9.31 4.27 23.00
C GLU A 194 -8.93 5.05 21.75
N ARG A 195 -8.10 4.45 20.88
CA ARG A 195 -7.71 5.05 19.62
C ARG A 195 -8.89 5.25 18.67
N THR A 196 -9.79 4.27 18.57
CA THR A 196 -10.99 4.37 17.73
C THR A 196 -11.89 5.49 18.25
N ALA A 197 -12.09 5.60 19.57
CA ALA A 197 -12.86 6.68 20.17
C ALA A 197 -12.25 8.07 19.88
N ALA A 198 -10.94 8.22 20.05
CA ALA A 198 -10.23 9.46 19.74
C ALA A 198 -10.34 9.85 18.25
N LEU A 199 -10.26 8.85 17.34
CA LEU A 199 -10.40 9.09 15.91
C LEU A 199 -11.83 9.54 15.55
N ILE A 200 -12.86 8.94 16.14
CA ILE A 200 -14.26 9.35 15.99
C ILE A 200 -14.42 10.80 16.42
N GLU A 201 -13.91 11.18 17.59
CA GLU A 201 -13.98 12.55 18.10
C GLU A 201 -13.28 13.53 17.17
N LYS A 202 -12.07 13.19 16.72
CA LYS A 202 -11.27 14.01 15.79
C LYS A 202 -11.98 14.26 14.47
N ILE A 203 -12.60 13.21 13.88
CA ILE A 203 -13.32 13.32 12.61
C ILE A 203 -14.62 14.10 12.79
N SER A 204 -15.38 13.84 13.86
CA SER A 204 -16.67 14.46 14.13
C SER A 204 -16.55 15.96 14.42
N SER A 205 -15.52 16.36 15.17
CA SER A 205 -15.30 17.76 15.55
C SER A 205 -14.62 18.59 14.44
N SER A 206 -14.11 17.97 13.41
CA SER A 206 -13.46 18.68 12.30
C SER A 206 -14.46 19.53 11.54
N THR A 207 -14.15 20.82 11.36
CA THR A 207 -14.92 21.74 10.51
C THR A 207 -14.41 21.81 9.08
N VAL A 208 -13.28 21.13 8.79
CA VAL A 208 -12.66 21.13 7.46
C VAL A 208 -13.45 20.22 6.54
N GLU A 209 -13.85 20.74 5.39
CA GLU A 209 -14.36 19.94 4.28
C GLU A 209 -13.19 19.55 3.39
N LEU A 210 -13.04 18.24 3.17
CA LEU A 210 -12.02 17.67 2.30
C LEU A 210 -12.69 16.88 1.19
N GLU A 211 -12.44 17.30 -0.04
CA GLU A 211 -12.94 16.61 -1.22
C GLU A 211 -12.18 15.29 -1.44
N LEU A 212 -12.94 14.24 -1.73
CA LEU A 212 -12.41 12.93 -2.14
C LEU A 212 -12.28 12.87 -3.66
N ARG A 213 -11.20 12.25 -4.11
CA ARG A 213 -10.98 11.95 -5.52
C ARG A 213 -11.48 10.55 -5.81
N GLN A 214 -11.98 10.35 -7.03
CA GLN A 214 -12.34 9.01 -7.50
C GLN A 214 -11.12 8.31 -8.12
N LEU A 215 -11.15 7.00 -8.12
CA LEU A 215 -10.08 6.17 -8.68
C LEU A 215 -9.86 6.45 -10.18
N ASP A 216 -10.96 6.71 -10.90
CA ASP A 216 -11.00 6.89 -12.36
C ASP A 216 -11.05 8.38 -12.79
N ALA A 217 -10.80 9.31 -11.88
CA ALA A 217 -10.89 10.75 -12.14
C ALA A 217 -9.64 11.36 -12.78
#